data_d2bfda480ecbfb11b453ebfa6309bdeb
#
_entry.id   d2bfda480ecbfb11b453ebfa6309bdeb
#
_cell.length_a   1.000
_cell.length_b   1.000
_cell.length_c   1.000
_cell.angle_alpha   90.00
_cell.angle_beta   90.00
_cell.angle_gamma   90.00
#
_symmetry.space_group_name_H-M   'P 1'
#
loop_
_entity.id
_entity.type
_entity.pdbx_description
1 polymer ?
#
loop_
_entity_poly.entity_id
_entity_poly.type
_entity_poly.pdbx_seq_one_letter_code
_entity_poly.pdbx_strand_id
1 'polypeptide(L)'
;RLSLVGSEMCIRDRVECPLHLDRVALPRRGTVLLEDLGNLVANELYDPDGAGTETAAAILRGIDKMLLQCDNLIVVSNEVFSGGADYAGDTDRYLRALAAVNNAAAARADRVVRVVCGIPVYYKGSEGP
;
A
#
# COMPACT_ATOMS: atom_id res chain seq x y z
N ARG A 1 -0.87 -2.97 -8.21
CA ARG A 1 -0.35 -3.91 -9.18
C ARG A 1 -0.05 -5.24 -8.54
N LEU A 2 -0.60 -6.29 -9.07
CA LEU A 2 -0.30 -7.64 -8.64
C LEU A 2 0.94 -8.13 -9.39
N SER A 3 1.90 -8.65 -8.64
CA SER A 3 3.12 -9.17 -9.22
C SER A 3 3.03 -10.68 -9.31
N LEU A 4 3.31 -11.24 -10.48
CA LEU A 4 3.33 -12.68 -10.66
C LEU A 4 4.70 -13.22 -10.30
N VAL A 5 4.74 -14.08 -9.30
CA VAL A 5 5.94 -14.81 -8.92
C VAL A 5 5.54 -16.23 -8.62
N GLY A 6 6.31 -17.17 -9.09
CA GLY A 6 6.12 -18.55 -8.75
C GLY A 6 5.74 -19.42 -9.91
N SER A 7 5.06 -20.53 -9.63
CA SER A 7 4.83 -21.57 -10.60
C SER A 7 3.70 -21.20 -11.56
N GLU A 8 3.70 -21.86 -12.69
CA GLU A 8 2.62 -21.78 -13.67
C GLU A 8 1.29 -22.30 -13.14
N MET A 9 1.29 -22.95 -11.99
CA MET A 9 0.05 -23.37 -11.32
C MET A 9 -0.67 -22.22 -10.65
N CYS A 10 0.00 -21.09 -10.44
CA CYS A 10 -0.62 -19.90 -9.85
C CYS A 10 -1.27 -19.05 -10.93
N ILE A 11 -2.58 -18.92 -10.85
CA ILE A 11 -3.31 -18.00 -11.71
C ILE A 11 -3.43 -16.67 -10.97
N ARG A 12 -2.88 -15.63 -11.55
CA ARG A 12 -2.92 -14.29 -10.96
C ARG A 12 -3.40 -13.29 -11.98
N ASP A 13 -4.39 -12.55 -11.58
CA ASP A 13 -4.85 -11.41 -12.35
C ASP A 13 -4.04 -10.19 -11.94
N ARG A 14 -3.69 -9.37 -12.90
CA ARG A 14 -2.99 -8.12 -12.66
C ARG A 14 -3.90 -6.96 -12.98
N VAL A 15 -4.02 -6.03 -12.02
CA VAL A 15 -4.78 -4.81 -12.21
C VAL A 15 -3.82 -3.63 -12.05
N GLU A 16 -3.70 -2.81 -13.07
CA GLU A 16 -2.92 -1.58 -12.98
C GLU A 16 -3.80 -0.49 -12.38
N CYS A 17 -3.29 0.16 -11.33
CA CYS A 17 -4.03 1.19 -10.62
C CYS A 17 -3.10 2.34 -10.24
N PRO A 18 -2.80 3.25 -11.17
CA PRO A 18 -1.96 4.41 -10.85
C PRO A 18 -2.67 5.43 -9.96
N LEU A 19 -4.00 5.52 -10.05
CA LEU A 19 -4.83 6.46 -9.30
C LEU A 19 -6.16 5.80 -8.96
N HIS A 20 -6.86 6.39 -8.01
CA HIS A 20 -8.27 6.04 -7.71
C HIS A 20 -8.43 4.59 -7.27
N LEU A 21 -7.67 4.19 -6.27
CA LEU A 21 -7.76 2.85 -5.70
C LEU A 21 -9.21 2.51 -5.28
N ASP A 22 -9.97 3.51 -4.85
CA ASP A 22 -11.36 3.33 -4.41
C ASP A 22 -12.32 2.97 -5.55
N ARG A 23 -11.89 3.07 -6.80
CA ARG A 23 -12.69 2.72 -7.98
C ARG A 23 -12.37 1.34 -8.54
N VAL A 24 -11.38 0.66 -7.99
CA VAL A 24 -10.98 -0.65 -8.48
C VAL A 24 -12.04 -1.69 -8.14
N ALA A 25 -12.46 -2.44 -9.16
CA ALA A 25 -13.31 -3.61 -8.99
C ALA A 25 -12.44 -4.84 -9.23
N LEU A 26 -12.31 -5.70 -8.22
CA LEU A 26 -11.49 -6.90 -8.32
C LEU A 26 -12.23 -7.98 -9.10
N PRO A 27 -11.53 -8.72 -9.99
CA PRO A 27 -12.19 -9.74 -10.83
C PRO A 27 -12.68 -10.94 -10.02
N ARG A 28 -12.10 -11.18 -8.87
CA ARG A 28 -12.49 -12.31 -7.99
C ARG A 28 -12.03 -12.05 -6.58
N ARG A 29 -12.62 -12.77 -5.64
CA ARG A 29 -12.15 -12.77 -4.26
C ARG A 29 -10.85 -13.60 -4.17
N GLY A 30 -10.23 -13.57 -3.02
CA GLY A 30 -9.00 -14.28 -2.75
C GLY A 30 -8.01 -13.36 -2.06
N THR A 31 -6.73 -13.68 -2.22
CA THR A 31 -5.66 -12.87 -1.66
C THR A 31 -5.20 -11.84 -2.68
N VAL A 32 -5.19 -10.59 -2.26
CA VAL A 32 -4.77 -9.45 -3.08
C VAL A 32 -3.47 -8.89 -2.54
N LEU A 33 -2.53 -8.65 -3.44
CA LEU A 33 -1.29 -7.96 -3.13
C LEU A 33 -1.35 -6.55 -3.71
N LEU A 34 -1.37 -5.56 -2.85
CA LEU A 34 -1.30 -4.15 -3.24
C LEU A 34 0.15 -3.68 -3.15
N GLU A 35 0.76 -3.44 -4.28
CA GLU A 35 2.16 -3.06 -4.42
C GLU A 35 2.23 -1.81 -5.29
N ASP A 36 2.79 -0.70 -4.87
CA ASP A 36 3.18 -0.38 -3.49
C ASP A 36 2.54 0.97 -3.12
N LEU A 37 2.42 1.23 -1.84
CA LEU A 37 1.78 2.47 -1.37
C LEU A 37 2.60 3.72 -1.72
N GLY A 38 3.92 3.60 -1.76
CA GLY A 38 4.76 4.76 -2.08
C GLY A 38 4.45 5.35 -3.45
N ASN A 39 4.33 4.49 -4.45
CA ASN A 39 3.99 4.94 -5.80
C ASN A 39 2.56 5.49 -5.86
N LEU A 40 1.63 4.86 -5.19
CA LEU A 40 0.24 5.31 -5.18
C LEU A 40 0.12 6.68 -4.51
N VAL A 41 0.83 6.90 -3.41
CA VAL A 41 0.85 8.20 -2.73
C VAL A 41 1.43 9.27 -3.65
N ALA A 42 2.55 8.99 -4.31
CA ALA A 42 3.17 9.95 -5.23
C ALA A 42 2.24 10.30 -6.38
N ASN A 43 1.59 9.30 -6.97
CA ASN A 43 0.66 9.53 -8.06
C ASN A 43 -0.53 10.39 -7.62
N GLU A 44 -1.13 10.09 -6.49
CA GLU A 44 -2.27 10.86 -5.99
C GLU A 44 -1.91 12.29 -5.61
N LEU A 45 -0.69 12.51 -5.10
CA LEU A 45 -0.23 13.85 -4.73
C LEU A 45 0.08 14.73 -5.94
N TYR A 46 0.72 14.16 -6.95
CA TYR A 46 1.35 14.96 -8.01
C TYR A 46 0.66 14.91 -9.35
N ASP A 47 -0.17 13.90 -9.60
CA ASP A 47 -0.93 13.85 -10.85
C ASP A 47 -2.06 14.88 -10.81
N PRO A 48 -2.31 15.62 -11.91
CA PRO A 48 -3.42 16.58 -11.94
C PRO A 48 -4.78 15.96 -11.65
N ASP A 49 -4.96 14.68 -11.96
CA ASP A 49 -6.19 13.95 -11.69
C ASP A 49 -6.18 13.24 -10.33
N GLY A 50 -5.12 13.41 -9.57
CA GLY A 50 -4.97 12.82 -8.25
C GLY A 50 -5.72 13.57 -7.16
N ALA A 51 -5.70 13.02 -5.96
CA ALA A 51 -6.45 13.56 -4.83
C ALA A 51 -5.78 14.77 -4.16
N GLY A 52 -4.51 15.04 -4.47
CA GLY A 52 -3.80 16.18 -3.92
C GLY A 52 -3.76 16.17 -2.39
N THR A 53 -4.32 17.19 -1.76
CA THR A 53 -4.33 17.29 -0.30
C THR A 53 -5.16 16.21 0.38
N GLU A 54 -6.06 15.53 -0.36
CA GLU A 54 -6.90 14.46 0.15
C GLU A 54 -6.32 13.07 -0.11
N THR A 55 -5.04 13.00 -0.46
CA THR A 55 -4.38 11.75 -0.85
C THR A 55 -4.50 10.66 0.21
N ALA A 56 -4.18 10.96 1.45
CA ALA A 56 -4.25 9.95 2.51
C ALA A 56 -5.67 9.43 2.68
N ALA A 57 -6.66 10.31 2.74
CA ALA A 57 -8.05 9.93 2.88
C ALA A 57 -8.54 9.09 1.70
N ALA A 58 -8.15 9.47 0.48
CA ALA A 58 -8.55 8.75 -0.73
C ALA A 58 -7.96 7.34 -0.76
N ILE A 59 -6.70 7.19 -0.42
CA ILE A 59 -6.04 5.89 -0.41
C ILE A 59 -6.64 4.98 0.67
N LEU A 60 -6.91 5.52 1.85
CA LEU A 60 -7.51 4.74 2.94
C LEU A 60 -8.93 4.30 2.61
N ARG A 61 -9.72 5.15 1.93
CA ARG A 61 -11.01 4.72 1.39
C ARG A 61 -10.85 3.56 0.43
N GLY A 62 -9.84 3.64 -0.42
CA GLY A 62 -9.54 2.57 -1.37
C GLY A 62 -9.18 1.26 -0.67
N ILE A 63 -8.34 1.32 0.34
CA ILE A 63 -7.96 0.14 1.14
C ILE A 63 -9.21 -0.46 1.79
N ASP A 64 -10.06 0.36 2.38
CA ASP A 64 -11.29 -0.13 3.02
C ASP A 64 -12.21 -0.82 2.00
N LYS A 65 -12.34 -0.27 0.80
CA LYS A 65 -13.11 -0.90 -0.27
C LYS A 65 -12.49 -2.19 -0.77
N MET A 66 -11.15 -2.24 -0.86
CA MET A 66 -10.46 -3.48 -1.21
C MET A 66 -10.73 -4.58 -0.19
N LEU A 67 -10.73 -4.23 1.10
CA LEU A 67 -11.01 -5.20 2.16
C LEU A 67 -12.39 -5.82 2.03
N LEU A 68 -13.36 -5.09 1.47
CA LEU A 68 -14.69 -5.62 1.23
C LEU A 68 -14.75 -6.58 0.04
N GLN A 69 -13.77 -6.50 -0.87
CA GLN A 69 -13.76 -7.27 -2.10
C GLN A 69 -12.89 -8.52 -2.06
N CYS A 70 -12.03 -8.65 -1.06
CA CYS A 70 -11.07 -9.75 -1.00
C CYS A 70 -11.17 -10.50 0.32
N ASP A 71 -10.58 -11.69 0.35
CA ASP A 71 -10.49 -12.48 1.57
C ASP A 71 -9.31 -12.06 2.42
N ASN A 72 -8.18 -11.76 1.77
CA ASN A 72 -6.97 -11.31 2.43
C ASN A 72 -6.34 -10.19 1.61
N LEU A 73 -5.85 -9.17 2.29
CA LEU A 73 -5.15 -8.07 1.65
C LEU A 73 -3.74 -7.95 2.23
N ILE A 74 -2.76 -7.99 1.35
CA ILE A 74 -1.36 -7.75 1.69
C ILE A 74 -0.96 -6.42 1.07
N VAL A 75 -0.53 -5.49 1.90
CA VAL A 75 -0.13 -4.15 1.45
C VAL A 75 1.38 -4.02 1.61
N VAL A 76 2.03 -3.61 0.54
CA VAL A 76 3.48 -3.37 0.54
C VAL A 76 3.72 -1.87 0.51
N SER A 77 4.56 -1.42 1.42
CA SER A 77 4.96 -0.02 1.48
C SER A 77 6.46 0.08 1.75
N ASN A 78 7.05 1.15 1.26
CA ASN A 78 8.46 1.40 1.52
C ASN A 78 8.62 2.20 2.80
N GLU A 79 9.67 1.88 3.56
CA GLU A 79 10.09 2.71 4.67
C GLU A 79 11.17 3.67 4.18
N VAL A 80 10.85 4.97 4.20
CA VAL A 80 11.77 6.02 3.73
C VAL A 80 12.14 7.00 4.83
N PHE A 81 11.76 6.70 6.08
CA PHE A 81 11.84 7.64 7.18
C PHE A 81 13.08 7.46 8.07
N SER A 82 13.78 6.37 7.91
CA SER A 82 14.94 6.05 8.76
C SER A 82 16.26 6.62 8.27
N GLY A 83 16.27 7.27 7.12
CA GLY A 83 17.49 7.75 6.48
C GLY A 83 18.08 9.03 7.03
N GLY A 84 17.36 9.75 7.88
CA GLY A 84 17.85 10.98 8.48
C GLY A 84 18.15 12.12 7.51
N ALA A 85 17.64 12.05 6.29
CA ALA A 85 17.85 13.08 5.29
C ALA A 85 16.94 14.27 5.51
N ASP A 86 17.46 15.45 5.17
CA ASP A 86 16.67 16.66 5.15
C ASP A 86 15.86 16.72 3.88
N TYR A 87 14.54 16.75 4.03
CA TYR A 87 13.64 16.90 2.92
C TYR A 87 12.89 18.22 3.05
N ALA A 88 12.73 18.92 1.94
CA ALA A 88 12.05 20.19 1.92
C ALA A 88 11.02 20.22 0.79
N GLY A 89 10.01 21.05 0.94
CA GLY A 89 9.02 21.29 -0.10
C GLY A 89 8.15 20.08 -0.40
N ASP A 90 8.05 19.70 -1.66
CA ASP A 90 7.16 18.64 -2.11
C ASP A 90 7.55 17.26 -1.56
N THR A 91 8.83 17.04 -1.32
CA THR A 91 9.28 15.78 -0.72
C THR A 91 8.75 15.62 0.70
N ASP A 92 8.70 16.71 1.46
CA ASP A 92 8.14 16.70 2.81
C ASP A 92 6.64 16.38 2.78
N ARG A 93 5.89 16.94 1.81
CA ARG A 93 4.48 16.60 1.63
C ARG A 93 4.29 15.10 1.34
N TYR A 94 5.12 14.56 0.48
CA TYR A 94 5.10 13.15 0.15
C TYR A 94 5.34 12.27 1.38
N LEU A 95 6.39 12.58 2.14
CA LEU A 95 6.73 11.81 3.32
C LEU A 95 5.62 11.86 4.38
N ARG A 96 5.02 13.03 4.58
CA ARG A 96 3.91 13.18 5.52
C ARG A 96 2.68 12.38 5.09
N ALA A 97 2.34 12.43 3.81
CA ALA A 97 1.21 11.68 3.29
C ALA A 97 1.46 10.17 3.41
N LEU A 98 2.65 9.73 3.04
CA LEU A 98 3.01 8.30 3.14
C LEU A 98 3.00 7.83 4.60
N ALA A 99 3.53 8.63 5.52
CA ALA A 99 3.49 8.31 6.95
C ALA A 99 2.05 8.17 7.45
N ALA A 100 1.18 9.09 7.06
CA ALA A 100 -0.22 9.04 7.46
C ALA A 100 -0.90 7.77 6.92
N VAL A 101 -0.66 7.41 5.66
CA VAL A 101 -1.20 6.20 5.06
C VAL A 101 -0.66 4.96 5.74
N ASN A 102 0.66 4.90 5.96
CA ASN A 102 1.30 3.75 6.61
C ASN A 102 0.76 3.54 8.02
N ASN A 103 0.65 4.60 8.80
CA ASN A 103 0.15 4.50 10.17
C ASN A 103 -1.31 4.02 10.22
N ALA A 104 -2.14 4.57 9.36
CA ALA A 104 -3.55 4.19 9.32
C ALA A 104 -3.75 2.78 8.76
N ALA A 105 -2.95 2.38 7.78
CA ALA A 105 -2.99 1.01 7.25
C ALA A 105 -2.54 0.01 8.32
N ALA A 106 -1.48 0.35 9.07
CA ALA A 106 -1.01 -0.49 10.16
C ALA A 106 -2.07 -0.65 11.26
N ALA A 107 -2.82 0.40 11.54
CA ALA A 107 -3.92 0.32 12.52
C ALA A 107 -5.02 -0.66 12.08
N ARG A 108 -5.25 -0.78 10.78
CA ARG A 108 -6.24 -1.72 10.22
C ARG A 108 -5.74 -3.14 10.10
N ALA A 109 -4.42 -3.32 10.05
CA ALA A 109 -3.81 -4.61 9.77
C ALA A 109 -3.84 -5.53 10.99
N ASP A 110 -3.97 -6.83 10.74
CA ASP A 110 -3.80 -7.86 11.77
C ASP A 110 -2.32 -8.12 12.05
N ARG A 111 -1.48 -7.92 11.04
CA ARG A 111 -0.03 -8.11 11.14
C ARG A 111 0.68 -6.95 10.46
N VAL A 112 1.73 -6.48 11.10
CA VAL A 112 2.62 -5.46 10.55
C VAL A 112 4.05 -5.97 10.67
N VAL A 113 4.72 -6.06 9.53
CA VAL A 113 6.05 -6.66 9.42
C VAL A 113 6.98 -5.69 8.71
N ARG A 114 8.14 -5.47 9.29
CA ARG A 114 9.24 -4.77 8.63
C ARG A 114 10.27 -5.81 8.18
N VAL A 115 10.68 -5.72 6.93
CA VAL A 115 11.70 -6.63 6.38
C VAL A 115 12.98 -5.85 6.16
N VAL A 116 14.05 -6.28 6.82
CA VAL A 116 15.38 -5.67 6.72
C VAL A 116 16.36 -6.76 6.31
N CYS A 117 17.00 -6.60 5.16
CA CYS A 117 17.94 -7.58 4.61
C CYS A 117 17.34 -8.99 4.60
N GLY A 118 16.07 -9.09 4.21
CA GLY A 118 15.38 -10.38 4.13
C GLY A 118 14.89 -10.94 5.46
N ILE A 119 15.13 -10.24 6.56
CA ILE A 119 14.76 -10.72 7.91
C ILE A 119 13.50 -9.99 8.36
N PRO A 120 12.41 -10.72 8.64
CA PRO A 120 11.18 -10.10 9.12
C PRO A 120 11.25 -9.73 10.60
N VAL A 121 10.72 -8.55 10.92
CA VAL A 121 10.54 -8.10 12.30
C VAL A 121 9.06 -7.73 12.46
N TYR A 122 8.39 -8.36 13.40
CA TYR A 122 6.97 -8.16 13.61
C TYR A 122 6.71 -7.04 14.60
N TYR A 123 6.00 -6.02 14.17
CA TYR A 123 5.54 -4.93 15.02
C TYR A 123 4.13 -5.15 15.52
N LYS A 124 3.36 -5.99 14.83
CA LYS A 124 2.01 -6.34 15.20
C LYS A 124 1.74 -7.76 14.72
N GLY A 125 1.08 -8.57 15.55
CA GLY A 125 0.88 -9.97 15.24
C GLY A 125 2.16 -10.78 15.38
N SER A 126 2.14 -11.98 14.82
CA SER A 126 3.27 -12.90 14.89
C SER A 126 3.36 -13.73 13.62
N GLU A 127 4.51 -14.40 13.47
CA GLU A 127 4.72 -15.32 12.38
C GLU A 127 3.80 -16.53 12.52
N GLY A 128 3.11 -16.86 11.43
CA GLY A 128 2.28 -18.02 11.33
C GLY A 128 0.98 -17.93 12.12
N PRO A 129 0.14 -18.93 11.94
CA PRO A 129 -1.08 -19.08 12.74
C PRO A 129 -0.76 -19.65 14.10
#